data_cee6ab8a140aa4a21630d8260744d5b9
#
_entry.id   cee6ab8a140aa4a21630d8260744d5b9
#
_cell.length_a   1.000
_cell.length_b   1.000
_cell.length_c   1.000
_cell.angle_alpha   90.00
_cell.angle_beta   90.00
_cell.angle_gamma   90.00
#
_symmetry.space_group_name_H-M   'P 1'
#
loop_
_entity.id
_entity.type
_entity.pdbx_description
1 polymer ?
#
loop_
_entity_poly.entity_id
_entity_poly.type
_entity_poly.pdbx_seq_one_letter_code
_entity_poly.pdbx_strand_id
1 'polypeptide(L)'
;GRAILASMKASAIRQVLGPALAVVTWAVTTSLGVPEAQVAVLSAAAWMLVWWVAEAVPLGVTSVLPLVLFPALGVTDVASAAAPYGSKFVFLFMGGFLIALALERWNLHRRFALRILVAAGGRPRRLLGGFMLATAALSMWISNTATTLMMLPIALSVVAKIDLDKHPRFPVVLLLGSAYAANLGGIATLVGTPPNV
;
A
#
# COMPACT_ATOMS: atom_id res chain seq x y z
N GLY A 1 -23.78 -22.68 7.08
CA GLY A 1 -24.48 -21.87 8.11
C GLY A 1 -23.54 -21.39 9.21
N ARG A 2 -22.89 -22.29 9.97
CA ARG A 2 -22.05 -21.91 11.13
C ARG A 2 -20.79 -21.10 10.77
N ALA A 3 -20.14 -21.40 9.67
CA ALA A 3 -18.93 -20.67 9.21
C ALA A 3 -19.26 -19.23 8.78
N ILE A 4 -20.38 -19.01 8.13
CA ILE A 4 -20.83 -17.66 7.71
C ILE A 4 -21.18 -16.83 8.94
N LEU A 5 -21.88 -17.39 9.93
CA LEU A 5 -22.21 -16.70 11.18
C LEU A 5 -20.96 -16.37 12.00
N ALA A 6 -19.96 -17.24 12.03
CA ALA A 6 -18.67 -16.96 12.70
C ALA A 6 -17.91 -15.82 12.01
N SER A 7 -17.87 -15.79 10.67
CA SER A 7 -17.25 -14.72 9.88
C SER A 7 -17.96 -13.38 10.11
N MET A 8 -19.30 -13.35 10.11
CA MET A 8 -20.07 -12.14 10.38
C MET A 8 -19.83 -11.61 11.81
N LYS A 9 -19.79 -12.49 12.82
CA LYS A 9 -19.48 -12.09 14.20
C LYS A 9 -18.05 -11.53 14.32
N ALA A 10 -17.07 -12.16 13.68
CA ALA A 10 -15.69 -11.67 13.68
C ALA A 10 -15.55 -10.29 12.99
N SER A 11 -16.31 -10.05 11.92
CA SER A 11 -16.38 -8.74 11.27
C SER A 11 -16.99 -7.69 12.19
N ALA A 12 -18.13 -7.97 12.81
CA ALA A 12 -18.81 -7.05 13.72
C ALA A 12 -17.92 -6.70 14.93
N ILE A 13 -17.21 -7.67 15.50
CA ILE A 13 -16.27 -7.43 16.61
C ILE A 13 -15.17 -6.46 16.16
N ARG A 14 -14.55 -6.66 15.02
CA ARG A 14 -13.50 -5.77 14.48
C ARG A 14 -14.00 -4.35 14.28
N GLN A 15 -15.25 -4.17 13.80
CA GLN A 15 -15.86 -2.86 13.62
C GLN A 15 -16.10 -2.13 14.93
N VAL A 16 -16.51 -2.83 16.00
CA VAL A 16 -16.78 -2.24 17.32
C VAL A 16 -15.49 -1.94 18.08
N LEU A 17 -14.42 -2.71 17.87
CA LEU A 17 -13.13 -2.51 18.57
C LEU A 17 -12.52 -1.12 18.35
N GLY A 18 -12.67 -0.54 17.16
CA GLY A 18 -12.14 0.82 16.87
C GLY A 18 -12.78 1.89 17.75
N PRO A 19 -14.13 2.05 17.69
CA PRO A 19 -14.84 2.99 18.57
C PRO A 19 -14.60 2.69 20.06
N ALA A 20 -14.59 1.44 20.47
CA ALA A 20 -14.36 1.06 21.86
C ALA A 20 -12.97 1.51 22.35
N LEU A 21 -11.92 1.29 21.55
CA LEU A 21 -10.57 1.74 21.89
C LEU A 21 -10.49 3.28 21.90
N ALA A 22 -11.21 3.97 21.01
CA ALA A 22 -11.27 5.43 21.02
C ALA A 22 -11.85 5.95 22.34
N VAL A 23 -12.92 5.34 22.85
CA VAL A 23 -13.52 5.70 24.15
C VAL A 23 -12.55 5.44 25.30
N VAL A 24 -11.85 4.30 25.28
CA VAL A 24 -10.82 3.99 26.30
C VAL A 24 -9.69 5.01 26.24
N THR A 25 -9.19 5.32 25.04
CA THR A 25 -8.12 6.33 24.86
C THR A 25 -8.57 7.68 25.36
N TRP A 26 -9.81 8.09 25.06
CA TRP A 26 -10.40 9.32 25.57
C TRP A 26 -10.39 9.37 27.09
N ALA A 27 -10.92 8.35 27.74
CA ALA A 27 -10.99 8.29 29.22
C ALA A 27 -9.62 8.33 29.86
N VAL A 28 -8.65 7.55 29.35
CA VAL A 28 -7.30 7.48 29.88
C VAL A 28 -6.57 8.82 29.69
N THR A 29 -6.58 9.40 28.48
CA THR A 29 -5.86 10.64 28.22
C THR A 29 -6.46 11.82 28.98
N THR A 30 -7.78 11.87 29.15
CA THR A 30 -8.44 12.88 29.99
C THR A 30 -8.02 12.72 31.46
N SER A 31 -7.95 11.51 31.99
CA SER A 31 -7.50 11.26 33.37
C SER A 31 -6.03 11.63 33.62
N LEU A 32 -5.21 11.64 32.55
CA LEU A 32 -3.80 12.06 32.59
C LEU A 32 -3.64 13.59 32.42
N GLY A 33 -4.71 14.34 32.29
CA GLY A 33 -4.68 15.80 32.13
C GLY A 33 -4.20 16.27 30.75
N VAL A 34 -4.34 15.43 29.71
CA VAL A 34 -4.01 15.82 28.33
C VAL A 34 -5.00 16.89 27.84
N PRO A 35 -4.55 17.94 27.12
CA PRO A 35 -5.45 18.95 26.54
C PRO A 35 -6.53 18.35 25.64
N GLU A 36 -7.76 18.86 25.71
CA GLU A 36 -8.96 18.30 25.09
C GLU A 36 -8.80 18.07 23.57
N ALA A 37 -8.20 19.03 22.84
CA ALA A 37 -7.94 18.88 21.41
C ALA A 37 -7.01 17.70 21.10
N GLN A 38 -6.02 17.44 21.96
CA GLN A 38 -5.11 16.30 21.79
C GLN A 38 -5.79 14.99 22.15
N VAL A 39 -6.65 14.96 23.17
CA VAL A 39 -7.49 13.82 23.53
C VAL A 39 -8.34 13.38 22.33
N ALA A 40 -9.00 14.33 21.69
CA ALA A 40 -9.83 14.07 20.51
C ALA A 40 -9.01 13.47 19.34
N VAL A 41 -7.85 14.04 19.03
CA VAL A 41 -6.96 13.56 17.97
C VAL A 41 -6.43 12.16 18.28
N LEU A 42 -5.97 11.90 19.51
CA LEU A 42 -5.45 10.60 19.93
C LEU A 42 -6.53 9.52 19.88
N SER A 43 -7.75 9.85 20.28
CA SER A 43 -8.89 8.93 20.25
C SER A 43 -9.30 8.58 18.81
N ALA A 44 -9.35 9.56 17.93
CA ALA A 44 -9.61 9.34 16.50
C ALA A 44 -8.49 8.50 15.87
N ALA A 45 -7.23 8.78 16.19
CA ALA A 45 -6.08 8.00 15.70
C ALA A 45 -6.14 6.54 16.18
N ALA A 46 -6.49 6.29 17.43
CA ALA A 46 -6.65 4.94 17.98
C ALA A 46 -7.74 4.16 17.24
N TRP A 47 -8.89 4.80 16.95
CA TRP A 47 -9.94 4.20 16.15
C TRP A 47 -9.47 3.84 14.74
N MET A 48 -8.85 4.79 14.05
CA MET A 48 -8.34 4.59 12.69
C MET A 48 -7.29 3.49 12.62
N LEU A 49 -6.36 3.44 13.57
CA LEU A 49 -5.32 2.39 13.64
C LEU A 49 -5.93 1.00 13.76
N VAL A 50 -6.92 0.82 14.65
CA VAL A 50 -7.59 -0.47 14.81
C VAL A 50 -8.30 -0.89 13.53
N TRP A 51 -9.05 0.02 12.91
CA TRP A 51 -9.76 -0.29 11.67
C TRP A 51 -8.82 -0.56 10.51
N TRP A 52 -7.68 0.14 10.47
CA TRP A 52 -6.69 -0.05 9.41
C TRP A 52 -5.95 -1.39 9.56
N VAL A 53 -5.47 -1.71 10.76
CA VAL A 53 -4.72 -2.95 11.02
C VAL A 53 -5.62 -4.19 10.95
N ALA A 54 -6.85 -4.10 11.49
CA ALA A 54 -7.81 -5.20 11.49
C ALA A 54 -8.59 -5.34 10.17
N GLU A 55 -8.41 -4.41 9.21
CA GLU A 55 -9.21 -4.34 7.97
C GLU A 55 -10.71 -4.46 8.26
N ALA A 56 -11.17 -3.76 9.31
CA ALA A 56 -12.54 -3.85 9.81
C ALA A 56 -13.57 -3.30 8.81
N VAL A 57 -13.16 -2.30 8.03
CA VAL A 57 -13.91 -1.65 6.94
C VAL A 57 -12.95 -1.37 5.78
N PRO A 58 -13.46 -1.10 4.56
CA PRO A 58 -12.60 -0.68 3.45
C PRO A 58 -11.71 0.52 3.84
N LEU A 59 -10.44 0.51 3.43
CA LEU A 59 -9.45 1.54 3.78
C LEU A 59 -9.93 2.96 3.47
N GLY A 60 -10.66 3.14 2.37
CA GLY A 60 -11.26 4.43 2.00
C GLY A 60 -12.25 4.95 3.04
N VAL A 61 -13.00 4.09 3.73
CA VAL A 61 -13.90 4.49 4.82
C VAL A 61 -13.11 4.95 6.04
N THR A 62 -12.05 4.22 6.40
CA THR A 62 -11.16 4.62 7.51
C THR A 62 -10.49 5.96 7.22
N SER A 63 -10.08 6.20 5.97
CA SER A 63 -9.37 7.43 5.60
C SER A 63 -10.24 8.69 5.65
N VAL A 64 -11.56 8.58 5.59
CA VAL A 64 -12.48 9.75 5.72
C VAL A 64 -12.98 9.98 7.15
N LEU A 65 -12.62 9.14 8.12
CA LEU A 65 -13.00 9.34 9.52
C LEU A 65 -12.61 10.73 10.08
N PRO A 66 -11.41 11.27 9.82
CA PRO A 66 -11.04 12.62 10.31
C PRO A 66 -11.96 13.70 9.81
N LEU A 67 -12.51 13.58 8.59
CA LEU A 67 -13.44 14.55 8.01
C LEU A 67 -14.73 14.68 8.82
N VAL A 68 -15.14 13.59 9.49
CA VAL A 68 -16.35 13.56 10.32
C VAL A 68 -15.99 13.80 11.79
N LEU A 69 -14.98 13.10 12.30
CA LEU A 69 -14.66 13.10 13.73
C LEU A 69 -14.07 14.43 14.19
N PHE A 70 -13.17 15.06 13.42
CA PHE A 70 -12.52 16.30 13.87
C PHE A 70 -13.49 17.46 14.02
N PRO A 71 -14.40 17.74 13.07
CA PRO A 71 -15.44 18.75 13.31
C PRO A 71 -16.42 18.37 14.42
N ALA A 72 -16.84 17.09 14.50
CA ALA A 72 -17.78 16.63 15.51
C ALA A 72 -17.22 16.73 16.94
N LEU A 73 -15.90 16.56 17.10
CA LEU A 73 -15.18 16.65 18.38
C LEU A 73 -14.61 18.06 18.65
N GLY A 74 -14.93 19.05 17.80
CA GLY A 74 -14.47 20.43 17.99
C GLY A 74 -12.96 20.65 17.76
N VAL A 75 -12.26 19.72 17.13
CA VAL A 75 -10.81 19.83 16.86
C VAL A 75 -10.55 20.90 15.81
N THR A 76 -11.38 20.95 14.76
CA THR A 76 -11.29 21.93 13.67
C THR A 76 -12.64 22.10 12.99
N ASP A 77 -12.78 23.13 12.15
CA ASP A 77 -13.98 23.31 11.32
C ASP A 77 -14.01 22.35 10.12
N VAL A 78 -15.18 22.19 9.50
CA VAL A 78 -15.40 21.28 8.36
C VAL A 78 -14.52 21.64 7.17
N ALA A 79 -14.32 22.93 6.88
CA ALA A 79 -13.53 23.37 5.73
C ALA A 79 -12.05 23.00 5.91
N SER A 80 -11.51 23.23 7.11
CA SER A 80 -10.13 22.87 7.47
C SER A 80 -9.92 21.35 7.49
N ALA A 81 -10.91 20.57 7.97
CA ALA A 81 -10.86 19.11 7.92
C ALA A 81 -10.91 18.57 6.48
N ALA A 82 -11.63 19.24 5.57
CA ALA A 82 -11.79 18.84 4.18
C ALA A 82 -10.61 19.27 3.29
N ALA A 83 -9.91 20.36 3.60
CA ALA A 83 -8.87 20.93 2.76
C ALA A 83 -7.75 19.93 2.36
N PRO A 84 -7.23 19.05 3.24
CA PRO A 84 -6.22 18.05 2.85
C PRO A 84 -6.69 17.09 1.76
N TYR A 85 -7.98 16.76 1.70
CA TYR A 85 -8.54 15.84 0.69
C TYR A 85 -8.59 16.47 -0.72
N GLY A 86 -8.61 17.80 -0.81
CA GLY A 86 -8.52 18.57 -2.06
C GLY A 86 -7.11 19.06 -2.38
N SER A 87 -6.08 18.53 -1.73
CA SER A 87 -4.70 18.99 -1.95
C SER A 87 -4.17 18.62 -3.34
N LYS A 88 -3.21 19.42 -3.84
CA LYS A 88 -2.53 19.16 -5.12
C LYS A 88 -1.89 17.75 -5.17
N PHE A 89 -1.49 17.21 -4.04
CA PHE A 89 -0.87 15.90 -3.94
C PHE A 89 -1.87 14.77 -4.17
N VAL A 90 -3.10 14.90 -3.65
CA VAL A 90 -4.18 13.93 -3.92
C VAL A 90 -4.47 13.86 -5.42
N PHE A 91 -4.55 15.00 -6.11
CA PHE A 91 -4.75 15.04 -7.55
C PHE A 91 -3.54 14.51 -8.34
N LEU A 92 -2.33 14.76 -7.87
CA LEU A 92 -1.10 14.18 -8.46
C LEU A 92 -1.14 12.65 -8.41
N PHE A 93 -1.41 12.08 -7.24
CA PHE A 93 -1.52 10.62 -7.10
C PHE A 93 -2.69 10.05 -7.89
N MET A 94 -3.83 10.70 -7.90
CA MET A 94 -4.98 10.28 -8.70
C MET A 94 -4.62 10.21 -10.19
N GLY A 95 -3.93 11.21 -10.73
CA GLY A 95 -3.43 11.19 -12.10
C GLY A 95 -2.46 10.04 -12.37
N GLY A 96 -1.51 9.82 -11.44
CA GLY A 96 -0.57 8.70 -11.50
C GLY A 96 -1.28 7.34 -11.48
N PHE A 97 -2.27 7.15 -10.63
CA PHE A 97 -3.05 5.92 -10.56
C PHE A 97 -3.88 5.68 -11.84
N LEU A 98 -4.43 6.72 -12.45
CA LEU A 98 -5.12 6.58 -13.73
C LEU A 98 -4.17 6.10 -14.84
N ILE A 99 -2.95 6.63 -14.89
CA ILE A 99 -1.91 6.17 -15.82
C ILE A 99 -1.55 4.71 -15.51
N ALA A 100 -1.35 4.36 -14.24
CA ALA A 100 -1.03 3.01 -13.80
C ALA A 100 -2.12 2.00 -14.19
N LEU A 101 -3.39 2.34 -13.99
CA LEU A 101 -4.53 1.52 -14.40
C LEU A 101 -4.58 1.33 -15.93
N ALA A 102 -4.24 2.36 -16.70
CA ALA A 102 -4.15 2.24 -18.16
C ALA A 102 -3.01 1.29 -18.57
N LEU A 103 -1.83 1.40 -17.96
CA LEU A 103 -0.69 0.49 -18.19
C LEU A 103 -1.05 -0.96 -17.84
N GLU A 104 -1.79 -1.17 -16.75
CA GLU A 104 -2.26 -2.47 -16.30
C GLU A 104 -3.30 -3.05 -17.28
N ARG A 105 -4.34 -2.29 -17.62
CA ARG A 105 -5.40 -2.71 -18.53
C ARG A 105 -4.89 -3.17 -19.89
N TRP A 106 -3.89 -2.50 -20.43
CA TRP A 106 -3.29 -2.83 -21.73
C TRP A 106 -2.11 -3.81 -21.63
N ASN A 107 -1.81 -4.35 -20.44
CA ASN A 107 -0.68 -5.25 -20.18
C ASN A 107 0.67 -4.70 -20.69
N LEU A 108 0.84 -3.38 -20.70
CA LEU A 108 2.06 -2.73 -21.16
C LEU A 108 3.25 -3.07 -20.25
N HIS A 109 3.03 -3.16 -18.93
CA HIS A 109 4.00 -3.60 -17.95
C HIS A 109 4.62 -4.96 -18.31
N ARG A 110 3.78 -5.94 -18.71
CA ARG A 110 4.23 -7.28 -19.10
C ARG A 110 5.07 -7.25 -20.38
N ARG A 111 4.62 -6.47 -21.38
CA ARG A 111 5.35 -6.33 -22.66
C ARG A 111 6.70 -5.67 -22.43
N PHE A 112 6.75 -4.64 -21.60
CA PHE A 112 7.97 -3.92 -21.25
C PHE A 112 8.97 -4.84 -20.51
N ALA A 113 8.52 -5.54 -19.46
CA ALA A 113 9.33 -6.49 -18.72
C ALA A 113 9.89 -7.60 -19.62
N LEU A 114 9.06 -8.21 -20.48
CA LEU A 114 9.49 -9.26 -21.38
C LEU A 114 10.53 -8.76 -22.40
N ARG A 115 10.39 -7.54 -22.94
CA ARG A 115 11.41 -6.97 -23.85
C ARG A 115 12.75 -6.81 -23.17
N ILE A 116 12.78 -6.31 -21.93
CA ILE A 116 14.02 -6.18 -21.15
C ILE A 116 14.64 -7.56 -20.88
N LEU A 117 13.82 -8.55 -20.53
CA LEU A 117 14.30 -9.92 -20.27
C LEU A 117 14.89 -10.58 -21.53
N VAL A 118 14.25 -10.39 -22.68
CA VAL A 118 14.77 -10.88 -23.97
C VAL A 118 16.11 -10.21 -24.29
N ALA A 119 16.22 -8.90 -24.10
CA ALA A 119 17.47 -8.16 -24.30
C ALA A 119 18.59 -8.57 -23.33
N ALA A 120 18.23 -8.97 -22.10
CA ALA A 120 19.19 -9.44 -21.09
C ALA A 120 19.83 -10.78 -21.46
N GLY A 121 19.15 -11.61 -22.28
CA GLY A 121 19.62 -12.92 -22.70
C GLY A 121 19.56 -13.99 -21.61
N GLY A 122 20.05 -15.20 -21.91
CA GLY A 122 19.86 -16.39 -21.06
C GLY A 122 20.83 -16.54 -19.88
N ARG A 123 21.76 -15.61 -19.64
CA ARG A 123 22.71 -15.69 -18.53
C ARG A 123 22.04 -15.28 -17.21
N PRO A 124 22.08 -16.10 -16.12
CA PRO A 124 21.37 -15.82 -14.87
C PRO A 124 21.63 -14.41 -14.29
N ARG A 125 22.88 -13.95 -14.30
CA ARG A 125 23.24 -12.60 -13.80
C ARG A 125 22.61 -11.47 -14.63
N ARG A 126 22.56 -11.62 -15.96
CA ARG A 126 21.94 -10.62 -16.85
C ARG A 126 20.42 -10.64 -16.71
N LEU A 127 19.83 -11.85 -16.59
CA LEU A 127 18.40 -12.01 -16.31
C LEU A 127 18.01 -11.34 -15.00
N LEU A 128 18.79 -11.54 -13.93
CA LEU A 128 18.57 -10.85 -12.65
C LEU A 128 18.61 -9.35 -12.81
N GLY A 129 19.68 -8.79 -13.41
CA GLY A 129 19.82 -7.36 -13.61
C GLY A 129 18.70 -6.77 -14.49
N GLY A 130 18.36 -7.44 -15.60
CA GLY A 130 17.25 -7.05 -16.46
C GLY A 130 15.90 -7.08 -15.75
N PHE A 131 15.67 -8.11 -14.92
CA PHE A 131 14.45 -8.23 -14.13
C PHE A 131 14.33 -7.11 -13.09
N MET A 132 15.41 -6.83 -12.36
CA MET A 132 15.46 -5.72 -11.40
C MET A 132 15.26 -4.37 -12.09
N LEU A 133 15.89 -4.14 -13.25
CA LEU A 133 15.71 -2.91 -14.02
C LEU A 133 14.27 -2.73 -14.49
N ALA A 134 13.64 -3.80 -15.02
CA ALA A 134 12.25 -3.78 -15.42
C ALA A 134 11.32 -3.46 -14.25
N THR A 135 11.55 -4.11 -13.11
CA THR A 135 10.77 -3.91 -11.88
C THR A 135 10.92 -2.47 -11.38
N ALA A 136 12.13 -1.95 -11.29
CA ALA A 136 12.40 -0.57 -10.88
C ALA A 136 11.71 0.44 -11.81
N ALA A 137 11.85 0.28 -13.12
CA ALA A 137 11.24 1.19 -14.09
C ALA A 137 9.70 1.20 -14.03
N LEU A 138 9.08 0.05 -13.80
CA LEU A 138 7.62 -0.04 -13.60
C LEU A 138 7.19 0.60 -12.29
N SER A 139 7.95 0.40 -11.22
CA SER A 139 7.65 0.94 -9.90
C SER A 139 7.79 2.47 -9.80
N MET A 140 8.38 3.11 -10.78
CA MET A 140 8.34 4.57 -10.91
C MET A 140 6.94 5.14 -11.14
N TRP A 141 6.03 4.33 -11.70
CA TRP A 141 4.68 4.76 -12.10
C TRP A 141 3.57 4.01 -11.39
N ILE A 142 3.86 2.82 -10.89
CA ILE A 142 2.92 1.92 -10.23
C ILE A 142 3.43 1.66 -8.81
N SER A 143 2.52 1.51 -7.83
CA SER A 143 2.94 1.27 -6.45
C SER A 143 3.88 0.05 -6.33
N ASN A 144 4.83 0.09 -5.39
CA ASN A 144 5.82 -0.97 -5.17
C ASN A 144 5.17 -2.34 -4.97
N THR A 145 4.09 -2.40 -4.20
CA THR A 145 3.33 -3.64 -3.94
C THR A 145 2.70 -4.19 -5.21
N ALA A 146 1.99 -3.35 -5.97
CA ALA A 146 1.35 -3.78 -7.21
C ALA A 146 2.39 -4.23 -8.23
N THR A 147 3.51 -3.50 -8.38
CA THR A 147 4.62 -3.88 -9.25
C THR A 147 5.20 -5.24 -8.86
N THR A 148 5.47 -5.46 -7.57
CA THR A 148 6.02 -6.72 -7.08
C THR A 148 5.07 -7.89 -7.34
N LEU A 149 3.77 -7.72 -7.06
CA LEU A 149 2.75 -8.74 -7.32
C LEU A 149 2.60 -9.07 -8.81
N MET A 150 2.62 -8.05 -9.68
CA MET A 150 2.55 -8.26 -11.13
C MET A 150 3.80 -8.94 -11.69
N MET A 151 4.97 -8.65 -11.14
CA MET A 151 6.23 -9.26 -11.57
C MET A 151 6.43 -10.68 -11.03
N LEU A 152 5.74 -11.08 -9.97
CA LEU A 152 5.88 -12.40 -9.34
C LEU A 152 5.61 -13.57 -10.31
N PRO A 153 4.51 -13.63 -11.07
CA PRO A 153 4.29 -14.72 -12.04
C PRO A 153 5.38 -14.78 -13.12
N ILE A 154 5.92 -13.64 -13.53
CA ILE A 154 7.01 -13.57 -14.51
C ILE A 154 8.29 -14.11 -13.87
N ALA A 155 8.59 -13.73 -12.62
CA ALA A 155 9.74 -14.24 -11.87
C ALA A 155 9.69 -15.77 -11.73
N LEU A 156 8.53 -16.31 -11.35
CA LEU A 156 8.34 -17.77 -11.25
C LEU A 156 8.53 -18.48 -12.60
N SER A 157 8.08 -17.88 -13.69
CA SER A 157 8.28 -18.40 -15.05
C SER A 157 9.75 -18.39 -15.46
N VAL A 158 10.54 -17.41 -15.02
CA VAL A 158 11.99 -17.34 -15.23
C VAL A 158 12.70 -18.39 -14.40
N VAL A 159 12.35 -18.53 -13.14
CA VAL A 159 12.91 -19.55 -12.23
C VAL A 159 12.71 -20.96 -12.78
N ALA A 160 11.52 -21.26 -13.33
CA ALA A 160 11.20 -22.57 -13.90
C ALA A 160 12.09 -22.96 -15.11
N LYS A 161 12.79 -22.00 -15.72
CA LYS A 161 13.67 -22.23 -16.89
C LYS A 161 15.17 -22.27 -16.53
N ILE A 162 15.51 -22.00 -15.28
CA ILE A 162 16.90 -22.00 -14.80
C ILE A 162 17.25 -23.35 -14.22
N ASP A 163 18.45 -23.82 -14.52
CA ASP A 163 19.05 -25.01 -13.92
C ASP A 163 19.38 -24.72 -12.45
N LEU A 164 18.52 -25.20 -11.55
CA LEU A 164 18.62 -24.95 -10.12
C LEU A 164 19.75 -25.75 -9.46
N ASP A 165 20.20 -26.84 -10.07
CA ASP A 165 21.35 -27.61 -9.56
C ASP A 165 22.64 -26.77 -9.68
N LYS A 166 22.74 -25.97 -10.75
CA LYS A 166 23.87 -25.03 -10.94
C LYS A 166 23.68 -23.71 -10.23
N HIS A 167 22.41 -23.28 -9.99
CA HIS A 167 22.09 -21.98 -9.44
C HIS A 167 21.02 -22.06 -8.32
N PRO A 168 21.26 -22.78 -7.20
CA PRO A 168 20.25 -23.07 -6.18
C PRO A 168 19.71 -21.81 -5.48
N ARG A 169 20.50 -20.74 -5.39
CA ARG A 169 20.11 -19.47 -4.75
C ARG A 169 19.41 -18.49 -5.69
N PHE A 170 19.34 -18.78 -6.99
CA PHE A 170 18.79 -17.85 -7.99
C PHE A 170 17.34 -17.45 -7.70
N PRO A 171 16.41 -18.35 -7.31
CA PRO A 171 15.03 -17.97 -6.99
C PRO A 171 14.95 -16.93 -5.87
N VAL A 172 15.67 -17.16 -4.78
CA VAL A 172 15.67 -16.25 -3.62
C VAL A 172 16.24 -14.87 -4.01
N VAL A 173 17.35 -14.86 -4.74
CA VAL A 173 18.01 -13.62 -5.18
C VAL A 173 17.12 -12.86 -6.18
N LEU A 174 16.41 -13.56 -7.08
CA LEU A 174 15.50 -12.94 -8.03
C LEU A 174 14.31 -12.30 -7.32
N LEU A 175 13.69 -13.00 -6.37
CA LEU A 175 12.51 -12.49 -5.65
C LEU A 175 12.88 -11.33 -4.72
N LEU A 176 13.95 -11.46 -3.94
CA LEU A 176 14.44 -10.38 -3.09
C LEU A 176 14.92 -9.18 -3.91
N GLY A 177 15.68 -9.43 -4.97
CA GLY A 177 16.14 -8.39 -5.89
C GLY A 177 14.99 -7.62 -6.52
N SER A 178 13.89 -8.30 -6.86
CA SER A 178 12.66 -7.66 -7.37
C SER A 178 12.01 -6.76 -6.33
N ALA A 179 11.89 -7.20 -5.08
CA ALA A 179 11.32 -6.40 -4.01
C ALA A 179 12.16 -5.14 -3.73
N TYR A 180 13.48 -5.28 -3.66
CA TYR A 180 14.38 -4.13 -3.51
C TYR A 180 14.33 -3.19 -4.73
N ALA A 181 14.28 -3.75 -5.94
CA ALA A 181 14.19 -2.96 -7.16
C ALA A 181 12.87 -2.17 -7.23
N ALA A 182 11.75 -2.75 -6.78
CA ALA A 182 10.48 -2.04 -6.68
C ALA A 182 10.57 -0.85 -5.71
N ASN A 183 11.17 -1.05 -4.53
CA ASN A 183 11.34 0.03 -3.56
C ASN A 183 12.25 1.14 -4.10
N LEU A 184 13.38 0.80 -4.70
CA LEU A 184 14.30 1.78 -5.31
C LEU A 184 13.65 2.52 -6.47
N GLY A 185 12.87 1.83 -7.32
CA GLY A 185 12.11 2.45 -8.41
C GLY A 185 11.05 3.42 -7.89
N GLY A 186 10.34 3.04 -6.83
CA GLY A 186 9.34 3.89 -6.19
C GLY A 186 9.88 5.22 -5.66
N ILE A 187 11.13 5.26 -5.22
CA ILE A 187 11.77 6.50 -4.74
C ILE A 187 12.13 7.46 -5.90
N ALA A 188 12.22 6.98 -7.12
CA ALA A 188 12.74 7.75 -8.25
C ALA A 188 11.75 8.81 -8.80
N THR A 189 10.45 8.71 -8.48
CA THR A 189 9.43 9.68 -8.93
C THR A 189 8.47 10.04 -7.81
N LEU A 190 7.83 11.23 -7.91
CA LEU A 190 6.83 11.68 -6.94
C LEU A 190 5.62 10.74 -6.85
N VAL A 191 5.30 10.02 -7.92
CA VAL A 191 4.11 9.16 -8.01
C VAL A 191 4.40 7.73 -7.54
N GLY A 192 5.66 7.31 -7.58
CA GLY A 192 6.05 5.92 -7.28
C GLY A 192 5.75 5.49 -5.84
N THR A 193 5.91 6.40 -4.88
CA THR A 193 5.56 6.12 -3.47
C THR A 193 5.16 7.40 -2.74
N PRO A 194 4.11 7.36 -1.86
CA PRO A 194 3.61 8.53 -1.13
C PRO A 194 4.65 9.32 -0.32
N PRO A 195 5.66 8.70 0.32
CA PRO A 195 6.68 9.44 1.07
C PRO A 195 7.56 10.39 0.25
N ASN A 196 7.48 10.39 -1.08
CA ASN A 196 8.28 11.28 -1.95
C ASN A 196 7.71 12.69 -2.07
N VAL A 197 6.56 12.99 -1.42
CA VAL A 197 5.78 14.24 -1.58
C VAL A 197 5.88 15.17 -0.38
#